data_19f932751bf0980f745009d84bfec9c4
#
_entry.id   19f932751bf0980f745009d84bfec9c4
#
_cell.length_a   1.000
_cell.length_b   1.000
_cell.length_c   1.000
_cell.angle_alpha   90.00
_cell.angle_beta   90.00
_cell.angle_gamma   90.00
#
_symmetry.space_group_name_H-M   'P 1'
#
loop_
_entity.id
_entity.type
_entity.pdbx_description
1 polymer ?
#
loop_
_entity_poly.entity_id
_entity_poly.type
_entity_poly.pdbx_seq_one_letter_code
_entity_poly.pdbx_strand_id
1 'polypeptide(L)'
;MGVTPQQILQAREYRAGLQQEFIHTYGLPLVCFTMNIAGPKKDSPLVRRAFHFGCQTLLAAFHEHHVEVAGQQTRLKHTGCEAYYAVRANAHMIKKLCTGIEDSSPLGRLFDMDVLDETGTQLRREEVGGHARGCIVCGASGRRCASRRLHTVEQLQAVTMEILCHHFQQEDQRQISTLALRSLLDEVCVTPKPGLVDRVNSGSHKDMDIFTFTASASALSPYLSRCVALGQQTKELSP
;
A
#
# COMPACT_ATOMS: atom_id res chain seq x y z
N MET A 1 24.52 -3.66 8.56
CA MET A 1 25.00 -2.53 9.39
C MET A 1 23.84 -1.56 9.59
N GLY A 2 23.73 -0.94 10.78
CA GLY A 2 22.75 0.12 11.04
C GLY A 2 23.27 1.48 10.57
N VAL A 3 22.36 2.43 10.34
CA VAL A 3 22.70 3.82 9.98
C VAL A 3 23.15 4.60 11.21
N THR A 4 24.15 5.46 11.03
CA THR A 4 24.64 6.36 12.07
C THR A 4 23.82 7.64 12.14
N PRO A 5 23.82 8.37 13.27
CA PRO A 5 23.14 9.69 13.37
C PRO A 5 23.62 10.67 12.30
N GLN A 6 24.91 10.68 11.98
CA GLN A 6 25.49 11.54 10.96
C GLN A 6 24.94 11.23 9.56
N GLN A 7 24.81 9.93 9.20
CA GLN A 7 24.22 9.52 7.92
C GLN A 7 22.75 9.93 7.82
N ILE A 8 22.00 9.88 8.93
CA ILE A 8 20.62 10.35 8.97
C ILE A 8 20.54 11.87 8.77
N LEU A 9 21.45 12.63 9.37
CA LEU A 9 21.50 14.08 9.20
C LEU A 9 21.79 14.44 7.73
N GLN A 10 22.82 13.84 7.13
CA GLN A 10 23.15 14.03 5.71
C GLN A 10 21.97 13.65 4.78
N ALA A 11 21.26 12.57 5.09
CA ALA A 11 20.08 12.18 4.29
C ALA A 11 18.95 13.21 4.40
N ARG A 12 18.75 13.83 5.58
CA ARG A 12 17.77 14.90 5.77
C ARG A 12 18.14 16.18 5.04
N GLU A 13 19.40 16.57 5.09
CA GLU A 13 19.92 17.74 4.36
C GLU A 13 19.77 17.58 2.86
N TYR A 14 20.13 16.39 2.34
CA TYR A 14 19.94 16.07 0.94
C TYR A 14 18.44 16.12 0.55
N ARG A 15 17.56 15.55 1.38
CA ARG A 15 16.11 15.59 1.16
C ARG A 15 15.60 17.03 1.08
N ALA A 16 16.01 17.89 2.01
CA ALA A 16 15.63 19.31 2.02
C ALA A 16 16.09 20.02 0.73
N GLY A 17 17.32 19.76 0.27
CA GLY A 17 17.81 20.31 -1.00
C GLY A 17 16.98 19.85 -2.19
N LEU A 18 16.67 18.54 -2.26
CA LEU A 18 15.86 17.98 -3.34
C LEU A 18 14.42 18.49 -3.35
N GLN A 19 13.84 18.72 -2.18
CA GLN A 19 12.51 19.34 -2.05
C GLN A 19 12.50 20.76 -2.65
N GLN A 20 13.50 21.56 -2.35
CA GLN A 20 13.63 22.92 -2.91
C GLN A 20 13.87 22.89 -4.42
N GLU A 21 14.71 21.97 -4.91
CA GLU A 21 14.93 21.77 -6.33
C GLU A 21 13.62 21.42 -7.07
N PHE A 22 12.81 20.51 -6.53
CA PHE A 22 11.51 20.16 -7.13
C PHE A 22 10.55 21.34 -7.15
N ILE A 23 10.41 22.07 -6.03
CA ILE A 23 9.55 23.25 -5.96
C ILE A 23 10.02 24.31 -6.95
N HIS A 24 11.31 24.57 -7.03
CA HIS A 24 11.88 25.54 -7.98
C HIS A 24 11.66 25.13 -9.44
N THR A 25 11.84 23.83 -9.75
CA THR A 25 11.76 23.31 -11.12
C THR A 25 10.34 23.26 -11.64
N TYR A 26 9.40 22.83 -10.81
CA TYR A 26 8.01 22.58 -11.24
C TYR A 26 7.05 23.69 -10.85
N GLY A 27 7.31 24.47 -9.81
CA GLY A 27 6.37 25.48 -9.27
C GLY A 27 5.03 24.87 -8.83
N LEU A 28 5.02 23.63 -8.37
CA LEU A 28 3.84 22.83 -8.05
C LEU A 28 3.96 22.24 -6.63
N PRO A 29 2.83 21.89 -6.00
CA PRO A 29 2.85 21.12 -4.77
C PRO A 29 3.66 19.83 -4.92
N LEU A 30 4.40 19.49 -3.86
CA LEU A 30 5.29 18.34 -3.81
C LEU A 30 4.86 17.36 -2.72
N VAL A 31 4.67 16.09 -3.07
CA VAL A 31 4.54 15.00 -2.12
C VAL A 31 5.90 14.36 -1.90
N CYS A 32 6.34 14.29 -0.65
CA CYS A 32 7.52 13.55 -0.20
C CYS A 32 7.07 12.36 0.61
N PHE A 33 7.21 11.17 0.05
CA PHE A 33 6.85 9.93 0.72
C PHE A 33 8.09 9.23 1.28
N THR A 34 8.08 8.96 2.55
CA THR A 34 9.10 8.17 3.26
C THR A 34 8.45 7.12 4.15
N MET A 35 9.26 6.21 4.71
CA MET A 35 8.81 5.22 5.68
C MET A 35 9.22 5.61 7.10
N ASN A 36 8.26 5.61 8.03
CA ASN A 36 8.52 5.83 9.45
C ASN A 36 8.98 4.53 10.11
N ILE A 37 10.27 4.21 9.98
CA ILE A 37 10.90 3.00 10.52
C ILE A 37 11.75 3.37 11.74
N ALA A 38 11.43 2.79 12.90
CA ALA A 38 12.19 3.00 14.13
C ALA A 38 13.56 2.32 14.12
N GLY A 39 14.50 2.88 14.84
CA GLY A 39 15.84 2.30 15.05
C GLY A 39 16.81 2.50 13.88
N PRO A 40 17.99 1.87 13.95
CA PRO A 40 19.09 2.09 13.00
C PRO A 40 18.94 1.34 11.67
N LYS A 41 18.08 0.31 11.58
CA LYS A 41 17.83 -0.41 10.32
C LYS A 41 16.66 0.24 9.59
N LYS A 42 16.96 1.11 8.63
CA LYS A 42 15.97 1.84 7.84
C LYS A 42 15.60 1.16 6.53
N ASP A 43 16.36 0.15 6.13
CA ASP A 43 16.24 -0.54 4.86
C ASP A 43 16.27 -2.06 5.06
N SER A 44 15.33 -2.76 4.43
CA SER A 44 15.25 -4.22 4.31
C SER A 44 14.36 -4.58 3.13
N PRO A 45 14.41 -5.82 2.60
CA PRO A 45 13.50 -6.26 1.53
C PRO A 45 12.03 -6.01 1.85
N LEU A 46 11.61 -6.28 3.09
CA LEU A 46 10.22 -6.10 3.53
C LEU A 46 9.83 -4.61 3.63
N VAL A 47 10.73 -3.74 4.12
CA VAL A 47 10.52 -2.28 4.12
C VAL A 47 10.43 -1.75 2.70
N ARG A 48 11.28 -2.21 1.77
CA ARG A 48 11.20 -1.83 0.35
C ARG A 48 9.89 -2.28 -0.29
N ARG A 49 9.41 -3.51 0.01
CA ARG A 49 8.12 -4.00 -0.45
C ARG A 49 6.98 -3.09 0.03
N ALA A 50 6.98 -2.71 1.30
CA ALA A 50 5.99 -1.80 1.88
C ALA A 50 6.06 -0.40 1.25
N PHE A 51 7.26 0.11 1.01
CA PHE A 51 7.46 1.38 0.33
C PHE A 51 6.91 1.36 -1.11
N HIS A 52 7.21 0.32 -1.89
CA HIS A 52 6.65 0.16 -3.25
C HIS A 52 5.13 0.05 -3.23
N PHE A 53 4.56 -0.70 -2.28
CA PHE A 53 3.11 -0.76 -2.08
C PHE A 53 2.53 0.63 -1.79
N GLY A 54 3.15 1.43 -0.92
CA GLY A 54 2.74 2.80 -0.63
C GLY A 54 2.83 3.71 -1.85
N CYS A 55 3.89 3.60 -2.67
CA CYS A 55 4.00 4.33 -3.93
C CYS A 55 2.88 3.98 -4.91
N GLN A 56 2.57 2.69 -5.07
CA GLN A 56 1.48 2.21 -5.94
C GLN A 56 0.11 2.70 -5.45
N THR A 57 -0.14 2.64 -4.13
CA THR A 57 -1.36 3.15 -3.52
C THR A 57 -1.53 4.65 -3.77
N LEU A 58 -0.46 5.44 -3.61
CA LEU A 58 -0.48 6.87 -3.84
C LEU A 58 -0.73 7.21 -5.32
N LEU A 59 -0.05 6.53 -6.24
CA LEU A 59 -0.25 6.72 -7.68
C LEU A 59 -1.65 6.30 -8.14
N ALA A 60 -2.21 5.22 -7.59
CA ALA A 60 -3.57 4.80 -7.84
C ALA A 60 -4.58 5.85 -7.38
N ALA A 61 -4.37 6.43 -6.19
CA ALA A 61 -5.20 7.52 -5.68
C ALA A 61 -5.06 8.79 -6.52
N PHE A 62 -3.87 9.12 -7.03
CA PHE A 62 -3.70 10.22 -7.98
C PHE A 62 -4.51 9.99 -9.26
N HIS A 63 -4.45 8.78 -9.82
CA HIS A 63 -5.22 8.42 -11.01
C HIS A 63 -6.73 8.51 -10.77
N GLU A 64 -7.22 7.98 -9.65
CA GLU A 64 -8.65 8.02 -9.27
C GLU A 64 -9.18 9.47 -9.14
N HIS A 65 -8.35 10.36 -8.61
CA HIS A 65 -8.67 11.77 -8.42
C HIS A 65 -8.23 12.68 -9.57
N HIS A 66 -7.83 12.11 -10.72
CA HIS A 66 -7.38 12.83 -11.92
C HIS A 66 -6.23 13.81 -11.65
N VAL A 67 -5.31 13.44 -10.75
CA VAL A 67 -4.13 14.23 -10.42
C VAL A 67 -3.00 13.89 -11.37
N GLU A 68 -2.54 14.87 -12.15
CA GLU A 68 -1.39 14.73 -13.04
C GLU A 68 -0.09 14.84 -12.26
N VAL A 69 0.83 13.90 -12.47
CA VAL A 69 2.19 13.91 -11.93
C VAL A 69 3.12 14.56 -12.97
N ALA A 70 3.57 15.79 -12.70
CA ALA A 70 4.44 16.54 -13.59
C ALA A 70 5.92 16.13 -13.46
N GLY A 71 6.32 15.62 -12.31
CA GLY A 71 7.68 15.13 -12.07
C GLY A 71 7.72 14.14 -10.93
N GLN A 72 8.60 13.12 -11.05
CA GLN A 72 8.77 12.13 -9.99
C GLN A 72 10.21 11.66 -9.88
N GLN A 73 10.60 11.30 -8.67
CA GLN A 73 11.90 10.69 -8.39
C GLN A 73 11.79 9.70 -7.23
N THR A 74 12.46 8.56 -7.34
CA THR A 74 12.52 7.56 -6.26
C THR A 74 13.97 7.27 -5.92
N ARG A 75 14.24 7.13 -4.62
CA ARG A 75 15.57 6.83 -4.08
C ARG A 75 15.47 5.71 -3.05
N LEU A 76 16.24 4.65 -3.28
CA LEU A 76 16.37 3.52 -2.36
C LEU A 76 17.77 3.55 -1.77
N LYS A 77 17.89 3.98 -0.52
CA LYS A 77 19.17 4.08 0.20
C LYS A 77 19.10 3.32 1.52
N HIS A 78 20.26 2.93 2.04
CA HIS A 78 20.35 2.29 3.36
C HIS A 78 19.84 3.18 4.51
N THR A 79 19.78 4.52 4.27
CA THR A 79 19.20 5.51 5.19
C THR A 79 17.68 5.59 5.13
N GLY A 80 17.05 4.88 4.19
CA GLY A 80 15.61 4.81 3.98
C GLY A 80 15.23 4.96 2.49
N CYS A 81 13.97 4.62 2.21
CA CYS A 81 13.35 4.78 0.91
C CYS A 81 12.63 6.13 0.85
N GLU A 82 12.72 6.83 -0.28
CA GLU A 82 12.13 8.15 -0.51
C GLU A 82 11.54 8.23 -1.91
N ALA A 83 10.35 8.81 -2.04
CA ALA A 83 9.73 9.15 -3.32
C ALA A 83 9.21 10.59 -3.28
N TYR A 84 9.30 11.25 -4.43
CA TYR A 84 8.94 12.65 -4.65
C TYR A 84 8.02 12.73 -5.85
N TYR A 85 6.91 13.47 -5.72
CA TYR A 85 5.92 13.67 -6.78
C TYR A 85 5.51 15.13 -6.82
N ALA A 86 5.92 15.86 -7.87
CA ALA A 86 5.37 17.18 -8.17
C ALA A 86 4.03 17.00 -8.90
N VAL A 87 2.94 17.56 -8.37
CA VAL A 87 1.57 17.25 -8.82
C VAL A 87 0.78 18.49 -9.20
N ARG A 88 -0.02 18.42 -10.28
CA ARG A 88 -0.93 19.50 -10.73
C ARG A 88 -2.27 19.38 -10.00
N ALA A 89 -2.29 19.78 -8.73
CA ALA A 89 -3.49 19.76 -7.91
C ALA A 89 -3.36 20.72 -6.72
N ASN A 90 -4.47 21.01 -6.04
CA ASN A 90 -4.44 21.82 -4.83
C ASN A 90 -3.72 21.08 -3.68
N ALA A 91 -2.78 21.74 -3.01
CA ALA A 91 -1.95 21.14 -1.97
C ALA A 91 -2.77 20.59 -0.78
N HIS A 92 -3.85 21.27 -0.36
CA HIS A 92 -4.73 20.79 0.71
C HIS A 92 -5.49 19.53 0.31
N MET A 93 -5.96 19.44 -0.94
CA MET A 93 -6.61 18.23 -1.48
C MET A 93 -5.62 17.05 -1.46
N ILE A 94 -4.40 17.27 -1.93
CA ILE A 94 -3.33 16.26 -1.91
C ILE A 94 -2.99 15.84 -0.48
N LYS A 95 -2.88 16.81 0.45
CA LYS A 95 -2.61 16.49 1.87
C LYS A 95 -3.74 15.66 2.49
N LYS A 96 -4.99 15.97 2.19
CA LYS A 96 -6.15 15.18 2.64
C LYS A 96 -6.09 13.75 2.11
N LEU A 97 -5.75 13.56 0.84
CA LEU A 97 -5.60 12.26 0.20
C LEU A 97 -4.46 11.44 0.84
N CYS A 98 -3.28 12.05 0.99
CA CYS A 98 -2.14 11.43 1.68
C CYS A 98 -2.50 11.02 3.12
N THR A 99 -3.18 11.90 3.88
CA THR A 99 -3.65 11.63 5.24
C THR A 99 -4.62 10.44 5.26
N GLY A 100 -5.55 10.36 4.29
CA GLY A 100 -6.46 9.23 4.14
C GLY A 100 -5.72 7.90 3.90
N ILE A 101 -4.72 7.88 3.02
CA ILE A 101 -3.88 6.69 2.77
C ILE A 101 -3.15 6.26 4.04
N GLU A 102 -2.54 7.21 4.76
CA GLU A 102 -1.82 6.94 6.00
C GLU A 102 -2.72 6.37 7.11
N ASP A 103 -3.99 6.71 7.13
CA ASP A 103 -4.97 6.28 8.15
C ASP A 103 -5.81 5.06 7.71
N SER A 104 -5.73 4.64 6.44
CA SER A 104 -6.58 3.58 5.88
C SER A 104 -6.29 2.18 6.39
N SER A 105 -5.10 1.93 6.93
CA SER A 105 -4.66 0.59 7.32
C SER A 105 -3.55 0.61 8.37
N PRO A 106 -3.31 -0.52 9.08
CA PRO A 106 -2.13 -0.65 9.93
C PRO A 106 -0.81 -0.38 9.20
N LEU A 107 -0.67 -0.80 7.92
CA LEU A 107 0.52 -0.52 7.11
C LEU A 107 0.68 0.99 6.85
N GLY A 108 -0.41 1.71 6.60
CA GLY A 108 -0.42 3.16 6.42
C GLY A 108 0.18 3.93 7.61
N ARG A 109 0.16 3.33 8.82
CA ARG A 109 0.83 3.90 10.01
C ARG A 109 2.35 4.01 9.84
N LEU A 110 2.93 3.20 8.97
CA LEU A 110 4.36 3.23 8.65
C LEU A 110 4.69 4.21 7.51
N PHE A 111 3.69 4.75 6.83
CA PHE A 111 3.87 5.75 5.78
C PHE A 111 4.02 7.14 6.39
N ASP A 112 4.88 7.96 5.78
CA ASP A 112 5.12 9.35 6.15
C ASP A 112 5.10 10.17 4.86
N MET A 113 3.90 10.71 4.54
CA MET A 113 3.60 11.44 3.31
C MET A 113 3.49 12.94 3.60
N ASP A 114 4.62 13.61 3.55
CA ASP A 114 4.68 15.07 3.68
C ASP A 114 4.26 15.74 2.37
N VAL A 115 3.47 16.81 2.50
CA VAL A 115 3.06 17.63 1.36
C VAL A 115 3.54 19.05 1.59
N LEU A 116 4.28 19.58 0.62
CA LEU A 116 4.68 20.97 0.55
C LEU A 116 3.83 21.66 -0.53
N ASP A 117 3.41 22.89 -0.26
CA ASP A 117 2.76 23.73 -1.28
C ASP A 117 3.79 24.25 -2.30
N GLU A 118 3.32 25.02 -3.27
CA GLU A 118 4.15 25.64 -4.33
C GLU A 118 5.18 26.64 -3.80
N THR A 119 5.05 27.10 -2.55
CA THR A 119 6.04 27.96 -1.86
C THR A 119 7.07 27.17 -1.08
N GLY A 120 6.90 25.83 -0.98
CA GLY A 120 7.73 24.96 -0.14
C GLY A 120 7.31 24.91 1.33
N THR A 121 6.12 25.44 1.66
CA THR A 121 5.59 25.37 3.03
C THR A 121 4.92 24.01 3.25
N GLN A 122 5.33 23.30 4.32
CA GLN A 122 4.78 21.99 4.65
C GLN A 122 3.39 22.10 5.28
N LEU A 123 2.40 21.41 4.69
CA LEU A 123 1.04 21.33 5.22
C LEU A 123 0.95 20.30 6.36
N ARG A 124 0.23 20.68 7.42
CA ARG A 124 -0.02 19.81 8.57
C ARG A 124 -1.32 19.01 8.38
N ARG A 125 -1.39 17.84 9.03
CA ARG A 125 -2.61 16.99 9.00
C ARG A 125 -3.84 17.70 9.53
N GLU A 126 -3.65 18.52 10.56
CA GLU A 126 -4.72 19.24 11.23
C GLU A 126 -5.39 20.26 10.29
N GLU A 127 -4.66 20.80 9.32
CA GLU A 127 -5.18 21.77 8.33
C GLU A 127 -6.17 21.14 7.34
N VAL A 128 -6.18 19.79 7.24
CA VAL A 128 -7.09 19.03 6.37
C VAL A 128 -8.06 18.16 7.17
N GLY A 129 -8.23 18.44 8.47
CA GLY A 129 -9.14 17.73 9.35
C GLY A 129 -8.62 16.39 9.88
N GLY A 130 -7.33 16.08 9.65
CA GLY A 130 -6.70 14.90 10.20
C GLY A 130 -6.31 15.08 11.67
N HIS A 131 -6.32 14.00 12.44
CA HIS A 131 -5.91 14.01 13.85
C HIS A 131 -4.42 13.69 14.01
N ALA A 132 -3.81 14.19 15.09
CA ALA A 132 -2.46 13.84 15.45
C ALA A 132 -2.32 12.32 15.64
N ARG A 133 -1.27 11.73 15.07
CA ARG A 133 -1.04 10.28 15.13
C ARG A 133 -0.76 9.82 16.55
N GLY A 134 -1.46 8.78 16.99
CA GLY A 134 -1.14 8.06 18.22
C GLY A 134 0.20 7.31 18.12
N CYS A 135 0.73 6.89 19.25
CA CYS A 135 1.90 6.02 19.31
C CYS A 135 1.59 4.65 18.70
N ILE A 136 2.49 4.11 17.88
CA ILE A 136 2.32 2.82 17.21
C ILE A 136 2.25 1.64 18.20
N VAL A 137 2.82 1.79 19.42
CA VAL A 137 2.85 0.74 20.46
C VAL A 137 1.65 0.82 21.37
N CYS A 138 1.29 2.01 21.89
CA CYS A 138 0.25 2.13 22.93
C CYS A 138 -0.97 2.99 22.54
N GLY A 139 -1.02 3.52 21.32
CA GLY A 139 -2.12 4.35 20.85
C GLY A 139 -2.18 5.77 21.46
N ALA A 140 -1.48 6.05 22.55
CA ALA A 140 -1.46 7.37 23.20
C ALA A 140 -0.77 8.42 22.32
N SER A 141 -0.71 9.69 22.76
CA SER A 141 -0.04 10.77 22.00
C SER A 141 1.39 10.36 21.58
N GLY A 142 1.63 10.27 20.26
CA GLY A 142 2.93 9.89 19.71
C GLY A 142 4.05 10.85 20.11
N ARG A 143 3.77 12.17 20.15
CA ARG A 143 4.70 13.19 20.61
C ARG A 143 5.12 12.97 22.07
N ARG A 144 4.17 12.65 22.96
CA ARG A 144 4.44 12.37 24.37
C ARG A 144 5.30 11.12 24.54
N CYS A 145 5.01 10.05 23.81
CA CYS A 145 5.79 8.83 23.86
C CYS A 145 7.22 9.04 23.33
N ALA A 146 7.39 9.78 22.24
CA ALA A 146 8.69 10.08 21.65
C ALA A 146 9.55 10.97 22.55
N SER A 147 8.98 12.09 23.07
CA SER A 147 9.71 13.04 23.91
C SER A 147 10.15 12.43 25.25
N ARG A 148 9.34 11.53 25.82
CA ARG A 148 9.62 10.87 27.09
C ARG A 148 10.30 9.51 26.94
N ARG A 149 10.54 9.05 25.71
CA ARG A 149 11.11 7.71 25.39
C ARG A 149 10.40 6.59 26.14
N LEU A 150 9.05 6.59 26.14
CA LEU A 150 8.24 5.64 26.89
C LEU A 150 8.33 4.20 26.36
N HIS A 151 8.78 4.04 25.14
CA HIS A 151 8.98 2.74 24.47
C HIS A 151 10.41 2.62 24.00
N THR A 152 10.96 1.42 24.11
CA THR A 152 12.31 1.14 23.60
C THR A 152 12.31 1.04 22.08
N VAL A 153 13.48 1.15 21.47
CA VAL A 153 13.63 0.99 20.01
C VAL A 153 13.20 -0.42 19.58
N GLU A 154 13.51 -1.42 20.40
CA GLU A 154 13.15 -2.82 20.16
C GLU A 154 11.63 -3.02 20.14
N GLN A 155 10.89 -2.40 21.08
CA GLN A 155 9.42 -2.43 21.10
C GLN A 155 8.82 -1.81 19.83
N LEU A 156 9.35 -0.66 19.41
CA LEU A 156 8.91 0.02 18.18
C LEU A 156 9.22 -0.84 16.93
N GLN A 157 10.39 -1.49 16.91
CA GLN A 157 10.78 -2.38 15.81
C GLN A 157 9.92 -3.65 15.78
N ALA A 158 9.60 -4.25 16.92
CA ALA A 158 8.74 -5.43 17.01
C ALA A 158 7.36 -5.14 16.41
N VAL A 159 6.70 -4.04 16.82
CA VAL A 159 5.40 -3.64 16.27
C VAL A 159 5.49 -3.30 14.78
N THR A 160 6.57 -2.64 14.34
CA THR A 160 6.81 -2.37 12.91
C THR A 160 6.88 -3.66 12.11
N MET A 161 7.63 -4.66 12.58
CA MET A 161 7.76 -5.96 11.91
C MET A 161 6.46 -6.74 11.91
N GLU A 162 5.70 -6.71 13.01
CA GLU A 162 4.38 -7.33 13.09
C GLU A 162 3.43 -6.77 12.03
N ILE A 163 3.34 -5.43 11.90
CA ILE A 163 2.52 -4.78 10.88
C ILE A 163 2.93 -5.22 9.47
N LEU A 164 4.24 -5.19 9.17
CA LEU A 164 4.76 -5.58 7.86
C LEU A 164 4.48 -7.05 7.53
N CYS A 165 4.79 -7.95 8.44
CA CYS A 165 4.58 -9.39 8.25
C CYS A 165 3.10 -9.72 8.08
N HIS A 166 2.24 -9.19 8.96
CA HIS A 166 0.79 -9.43 8.91
C HIS A 166 0.17 -8.96 7.58
N HIS A 167 0.55 -7.75 7.12
CA HIS A 167 0.02 -7.21 5.87
C HIS A 167 0.37 -8.10 4.67
N PHE A 168 1.65 -8.47 4.52
CA PHE A 168 2.11 -9.22 3.36
C PHE A 168 1.76 -10.71 3.41
N GLN A 169 1.65 -11.32 4.58
CA GLN A 169 1.11 -12.68 4.70
C GLN A 169 -0.35 -12.75 4.22
N GLN A 170 -1.18 -11.77 4.58
CA GLN A 170 -2.56 -11.71 4.10
C GLN A 170 -2.64 -11.46 2.58
N GLU A 171 -1.77 -10.60 2.05
CA GLU A 171 -1.71 -10.32 0.62
C GLU A 171 -1.28 -11.54 -0.17
N ASP A 172 -0.21 -12.22 0.25
CA ASP A 172 0.29 -13.44 -0.39
C ASP A 172 -0.78 -14.55 -0.36
N GLN A 173 -1.51 -14.73 0.74
CA GLN A 173 -2.63 -15.67 0.83
C GLN A 173 -3.77 -15.32 -0.13
N ARG A 174 -4.12 -14.03 -0.27
CA ARG A 174 -5.14 -13.60 -1.23
C ARG A 174 -4.72 -13.86 -2.67
N GLN A 175 -3.45 -13.57 -3.02
CA GLN A 175 -2.92 -13.82 -4.36
C GLN A 175 -2.92 -15.32 -4.70
N ILE A 176 -2.49 -16.18 -3.79
CA ILE A 176 -2.52 -17.64 -3.97
C ILE A 176 -3.96 -18.13 -4.18
N SER A 177 -4.90 -17.66 -3.38
CA SER A 177 -6.32 -18.02 -3.52
C SER A 177 -6.91 -17.56 -4.85
N THR A 178 -6.55 -16.35 -5.30
CA THR A 178 -7.01 -15.82 -6.60
C THR A 178 -6.42 -16.60 -7.77
N LEU A 179 -5.14 -16.96 -7.72
CA LEU A 179 -4.49 -17.78 -8.75
C LEU A 179 -5.08 -19.19 -8.80
N ALA A 180 -5.34 -19.81 -7.65
CA ALA A 180 -5.99 -21.11 -7.57
C ALA A 180 -7.41 -21.06 -8.13
N LEU A 181 -8.20 -20.01 -7.85
CA LEU A 181 -9.52 -19.81 -8.42
C LEU A 181 -9.48 -19.60 -9.95
N ARG A 182 -8.53 -18.83 -10.46
CA ARG A 182 -8.34 -18.63 -11.91
C ARG A 182 -7.99 -19.94 -12.59
N SER A 183 -7.05 -20.71 -12.05
CA SER A 183 -6.68 -22.04 -12.59
C SER A 183 -7.87 -22.99 -12.63
N LEU A 184 -8.71 -23.02 -11.58
CA LEU A 184 -9.92 -23.82 -11.53
C LEU A 184 -10.97 -23.35 -12.56
N LEU A 185 -11.11 -22.04 -12.78
CA LEU A 185 -12.01 -21.50 -13.80
C LEU A 185 -11.52 -21.85 -15.22
N ASP A 186 -10.21 -21.77 -15.47
CA ASP A 186 -9.61 -22.16 -16.75
C ASP A 186 -9.82 -23.65 -17.03
N GLU A 187 -9.69 -24.52 -16.03
CA GLU A 187 -9.99 -25.96 -16.15
C GLU A 187 -11.47 -26.26 -16.47
N VAL A 188 -12.38 -25.45 -15.87
CA VAL A 188 -13.83 -25.59 -16.09
C VAL A 188 -14.26 -25.04 -17.46
N CYS A 189 -13.60 -23.99 -17.96
CA CYS A 189 -13.90 -23.37 -19.25
C CYS A 189 -13.32 -24.11 -20.45
N VAL A 190 -12.30 -24.98 -20.28
CA VAL A 190 -11.61 -25.69 -21.38
C VAL A 190 -12.36 -26.97 -21.86
N THR A 191 -13.41 -27.41 -21.16
CA THR A 191 -14.24 -28.53 -21.65
C THR A 191 -15.68 -28.12 -21.96
N PRO A 192 -15.98 -27.46 -23.10
CA PRO A 192 -17.35 -27.38 -23.56
C PRO A 192 -17.80 -28.84 -23.89
N LYS A 193 -18.76 -29.38 -23.13
CA LYS A 193 -19.37 -30.64 -23.48
C LYS A 193 -19.97 -30.50 -24.88
N PRO A 194 -19.65 -31.38 -25.87
CA PRO A 194 -20.31 -31.40 -27.17
C PRO A 194 -21.81 -31.60 -26.93
N GLY A 195 -22.63 -30.66 -27.38
CA GLY A 195 -24.08 -30.74 -27.26
C GLY A 195 -24.77 -29.49 -26.64
N LEU A 196 -24.02 -28.53 -26.13
CA LEU A 196 -24.61 -27.30 -25.57
C LEU A 196 -24.67 -26.12 -26.57
N VAL A 197 -23.93 -26.25 -27.70
CA VAL A 197 -23.83 -25.18 -28.72
C VAL A 197 -25.04 -25.18 -29.68
N ASP A 198 -25.75 -26.30 -29.85
CA ASP A 198 -26.84 -26.41 -30.82
C ASP A 198 -28.16 -25.79 -30.36
N ARG A 199 -28.28 -25.29 -29.11
CA ARG A 199 -29.52 -24.69 -28.61
C ARG A 199 -29.54 -23.13 -28.60
N VAL A 200 -28.43 -22.48 -28.95
CA VAL A 200 -28.34 -20.99 -28.89
C VAL A 200 -28.64 -20.32 -30.24
N ASN A 201 -28.68 -21.08 -31.35
CA ASN A 201 -28.86 -20.52 -32.70
C ASN A 201 -30.30 -20.42 -33.21
N SER A 202 -31.33 -20.57 -32.37
CA SER A 202 -32.73 -20.46 -32.79
C SER A 202 -33.52 -19.35 -32.10
N GLY A 203 -32.90 -18.29 -31.55
CA GLY A 203 -33.56 -17.17 -30.92
C GLY A 203 -33.11 -15.84 -31.51
N SER A 204 -34.04 -15.12 -32.11
CA SER A 204 -33.89 -13.79 -32.75
C SER A 204 -33.32 -12.74 -31.80
N HIS A 205 -32.44 -11.90 -32.38
CA HIS A 205 -31.91 -10.66 -31.80
C HIS A 205 -32.96 -9.83 -31.08
N LYS A 206 -32.74 -9.58 -29.78
CA LYS A 206 -32.81 -8.28 -29.10
C LYS A 206 -32.40 -8.46 -27.64
N ASP A 207 -31.60 -7.48 -27.15
CA ASP A 207 -31.18 -7.23 -25.77
C ASP A 207 -29.95 -8.01 -25.27
N MET A 208 -28.80 -7.34 -25.40
CA MET A 208 -27.60 -7.61 -24.65
C MET A 208 -27.83 -7.21 -23.19
N ASP A 209 -28.07 -8.16 -22.31
CA ASP A 209 -27.97 -7.96 -20.86
C ASP A 209 -27.28 -9.13 -20.18
N ILE A 210 -26.16 -8.77 -19.57
CA ILE A 210 -25.52 -9.35 -18.37
C ILE A 210 -25.70 -10.86 -18.17
N PHE A 211 -24.66 -11.63 -18.48
CA PHE A 211 -24.55 -13.02 -18.09
C PHE A 211 -24.45 -13.16 -16.57
N THR A 212 -25.54 -13.44 -15.90
CA THR A 212 -25.59 -13.93 -14.53
C THR A 212 -25.34 -15.46 -14.57
N PHE A 213 -24.15 -15.88 -14.20
CA PHE A 213 -23.86 -17.30 -13.95
C PHE A 213 -24.46 -17.70 -12.60
N THR A 214 -25.60 -18.36 -12.59
CA THR A 214 -26.08 -19.11 -11.43
C THR A 214 -25.55 -20.55 -11.52
N ALA A 215 -24.35 -20.79 -10.96
CA ALA A 215 -23.91 -22.15 -10.69
C ALA A 215 -24.64 -22.65 -9.45
N SER A 216 -25.34 -23.80 -9.56
CA SER A 216 -25.99 -24.39 -8.38
C SER A 216 -24.95 -24.80 -7.34
N ALA A 217 -25.24 -24.60 -6.05
CA ALA A 217 -24.34 -24.94 -4.95
C ALA A 217 -23.87 -26.41 -4.94
N SER A 218 -24.65 -27.33 -5.57
CA SER A 218 -24.30 -28.72 -5.71
C SER A 218 -23.16 -28.99 -6.70
N ALA A 219 -22.93 -28.11 -7.70
CA ALA A 219 -21.84 -28.24 -8.65
C ALA A 219 -20.47 -27.80 -8.09
N LEU A 220 -20.46 -26.96 -7.04
CA LEU A 220 -19.25 -26.45 -6.41
C LEU A 220 -18.79 -27.29 -5.20
N SER A 221 -19.61 -28.21 -4.71
CA SER A 221 -19.33 -29.04 -3.52
C SER A 221 -18.02 -29.84 -3.58
N PRO A 222 -17.68 -30.53 -4.71
CA PRO A 222 -16.42 -31.27 -4.81
C PRO A 222 -15.17 -30.38 -4.78
N TYR A 223 -15.30 -29.12 -5.23
CA TYR A 223 -14.18 -28.16 -5.33
C TYR A 223 -13.94 -27.44 -4.00
N LEU A 224 -15.00 -27.13 -3.25
CA LEU A 224 -14.91 -26.56 -1.91
C LEU A 224 -14.22 -27.53 -0.93
N SER A 225 -14.49 -28.83 -1.02
CA SER A 225 -13.83 -29.86 -0.21
C SER A 225 -12.32 -29.95 -0.51
N ARG A 226 -11.89 -29.75 -1.77
CA ARG A 226 -10.47 -29.71 -2.15
C ARG A 226 -9.76 -28.47 -1.65
N CYS A 227 -10.40 -27.29 -1.67
CA CYS A 227 -9.83 -26.04 -1.14
C CYS A 227 -9.62 -26.12 0.37
N VAL A 228 -10.53 -26.78 1.11
CA VAL A 228 -10.39 -27.00 2.55
C VAL A 228 -9.23 -27.96 2.85
N ALA A 229 -9.05 -29.03 2.05
CA ALA A 229 -7.94 -29.98 2.20
C ALA A 229 -6.57 -29.34 1.92
N LEU A 230 -6.46 -28.45 0.93
CA LEU A 230 -5.22 -27.70 0.64
C LEU A 230 -4.91 -26.68 1.75
N GLY A 231 -5.91 -26.04 2.33
CA GLY A 231 -5.75 -25.13 3.47
C GLY A 231 -5.33 -25.82 4.77
N GLN A 232 -5.62 -27.11 4.93
CA GLN A 232 -5.20 -27.91 6.09
C GLN A 232 -3.77 -28.43 5.97
N GLN A 233 -3.30 -28.77 4.76
CA GLN A 233 -1.92 -29.23 4.54
C GLN A 233 -0.87 -28.13 4.78
N THR A 234 -1.22 -26.85 4.64
CA THR A 234 -0.30 -25.74 4.95
C THR A 234 -0.15 -25.46 6.45
N LYS A 235 -1.04 -25.98 7.31
CA LYS A 235 -0.93 -25.85 8.78
C LYS A 235 0.00 -26.88 9.43
N GLU A 236 0.31 -27.98 8.73
CA GLU A 236 1.20 -29.04 9.26
C GLU A 236 2.68 -28.86 8.90
N LEU A 237 3.06 -27.79 8.18
CA LEU A 237 4.42 -27.52 7.73
C LEU A 237 5.10 -26.35 8.48
N SER A 238 4.65 -26.03 9.70
CA SER A 238 5.37 -25.09 10.57
C SER A 238 5.96 -25.85 11.75
N PRO A 239 7.30 -25.94 11.90
CA PRO A 239 7.95 -26.43 13.10
C PRO A 239 7.81 -25.45 14.26
#